data_06d50f8e0c2a1c0c691003768d8b1c20
#
_entry.id   06d50f8e0c2a1c0c691003768d8b1c20
#
_cell.length_a   1.000
_cell.length_b   1.000
_cell.length_c   1.000
_cell.angle_alpha   90.00
_cell.angle_beta   90.00
_cell.angle_gamma   90.00
#
_symmetry.space_group_name_H-M   'P 1'
#
loop_
_entity.id
_entity.type
_entity.pdbx_description
1 polymer ?
#
loop_
_entity_poly.entity_id
_entity_poly.type
_entity_poly.pdbx_seq_one_letter_code
_entity_poly.pdbx_strand_id
1 'polypeptide(L)'
;MDAFVYLRVAPGKIEDVVIALRGQRGIRHSVAVVGPWDVMVAVEAADFESIARTVLRDIQATEGVLHTYTAPVLPLEMLGVYAGGPGMPAVPMHRPGMACYVHIRAAAEAGSVAGVVQALGAMDDVAGVAVLAGEHDLIAEIPLTWEEAAPVILDKIHTIPGVSATTTLVAVPEFGQDADEGAESFSTWA
;
A
#
# COMPACT_ATOMS: atom_id res chain seq x y z
N MET A 1 -15.72 1.74 1.58
CA MET A 1 -14.72 1.91 2.65
C MET A 1 -13.54 1.02 2.33
N ASP A 2 -12.33 1.55 2.45
CA ASP A 2 -11.10 0.86 2.11
C ASP A 2 -10.27 0.60 3.38
N ALA A 3 -9.43 -0.43 3.33
CA ALA A 3 -8.43 -0.71 4.35
C ALA A 3 -7.20 -1.37 3.71
N PHE A 4 -6.05 -1.12 4.30
CA PHE A 4 -4.85 -1.92 4.03
C PHE A 4 -4.68 -2.95 5.15
N VAL A 5 -4.38 -4.18 4.75
CA VAL A 5 -4.10 -5.28 5.67
C VAL A 5 -2.68 -5.77 5.38
N TYR A 6 -1.85 -5.71 6.39
CA TYR A 6 -0.44 -6.12 6.34
C TYR A 6 -0.30 -7.48 6.98
N LEU A 7 0.41 -8.38 6.35
CA LEU A 7 0.53 -9.77 6.78
C LEU A 7 1.98 -10.12 7.08
N ARG A 8 2.16 -10.88 8.16
CA ARG A 8 3.31 -11.74 8.35
C ARG A 8 2.95 -13.13 7.90
N VAL A 9 3.82 -13.72 7.11
CA VAL A 9 3.59 -15.01 6.46
C VAL A 9 4.69 -15.99 6.84
N ALA A 10 4.33 -17.26 6.93
CA ALA A 10 5.30 -18.32 7.18
C ALA A 10 6.38 -18.38 6.07
N PRO A 11 7.65 -18.65 6.41
CA PRO A 11 8.71 -18.77 5.43
C PRO A 11 8.36 -19.74 4.30
N GLY A 12 8.57 -19.32 3.05
CA GLY A 12 8.25 -20.10 1.85
C GLY A 12 6.78 -20.13 1.44
N LYS A 13 5.89 -19.37 2.11
CA LYS A 13 4.44 -19.33 1.83
C LYS A 13 3.96 -18.00 1.24
N ILE A 14 4.84 -17.05 0.96
CA ILE A 14 4.44 -15.71 0.49
C ILE A 14 3.67 -15.80 -0.83
N GLU A 15 4.20 -16.55 -1.80
CA GLU A 15 3.55 -16.72 -3.11
C GLU A 15 2.19 -17.40 -2.98
N ASP A 16 2.11 -18.51 -2.24
CA ASP A 16 0.86 -19.24 -1.99
C ASP A 16 -0.21 -18.31 -1.40
N VAL A 17 0.16 -17.47 -0.41
CA VAL A 17 -0.74 -16.51 0.25
C VAL A 17 -1.19 -15.43 -0.72
N VAL A 18 -0.28 -14.84 -1.50
CA VAL A 18 -0.62 -13.80 -2.48
C VAL A 18 -1.60 -14.35 -3.52
N ILE A 19 -1.35 -15.56 -4.04
CA ILE A 19 -2.23 -16.21 -5.01
C ILE A 19 -3.59 -16.55 -4.39
N ALA A 20 -3.61 -17.12 -3.18
CA ALA A 20 -4.85 -17.52 -2.51
C ALA A 20 -5.77 -16.32 -2.21
N LEU A 21 -5.20 -15.14 -1.97
CA LEU A 21 -5.96 -13.92 -1.70
C LEU A 21 -6.44 -13.22 -2.97
N ARG A 22 -5.84 -13.50 -4.13
CA ARG A 22 -6.26 -12.91 -5.39
C ARG A 22 -7.66 -13.35 -5.77
N GLY A 23 -8.44 -12.41 -6.25
CA GLY A 23 -9.79 -12.66 -6.73
C GLY A 23 -10.81 -13.00 -5.65
N GLN A 24 -10.43 -13.03 -4.38
CA GLN A 24 -11.39 -13.16 -3.29
C GLN A 24 -12.26 -11.91 -3.18
N ARG A 25 -13.53 -12.12 -2.87
CA ARG A 25 -14.49 -11.02 -2.74
C ARG A 25 -14.05 -10.03 -1.65
N GLY A 26 -14.02 -8.75 -1.99
CA GLY A 26 -13.61 -7.69 -1.07
C GLY A 26 -12.10 -7.43 -1.06
N ILE A 27 -11.30 -8.29 -1.69
CA ILE A 27 -9.87 -8.06 -1.88
C ILE A 27 -9.66 -7.45 -3.27
N ARG A 28 -9.22 -6.21 -3.31
CA ARG A 28 -8.88 -5.53 -4.57
C ARG A 28 -7.53 -5.96 -5.09
N HIS A 29 -6.58 -6.13 -4.17
CA HIS A 29 -5.21 -6.43 -4.53
C HIS A 29 -4.45 -7.07 -3.38
N SER A 30 -3.52 -7.97 -3.72
CA SER A 30 -2.53 -8.55 -2.80
C SER A 30 -1.17 -8.54 -3.47
N VAL A 31 -0.15 -8.10 -2.76
CA VAL A 31 1.22 -7.99 -3.27
C VAL A 31 2.23 -8.39 -2.20
N ALA A 32 3.24 -9.16 -2.60
CA ALA A 32 4.40 -9.41 -1.77
C ALA A 32 5.21 -8.12 -1.62
N VAL A 33 5.73 -7.87 -0.43
CA VAL A 33 6.53 -6.67 -0.15
C VAL A 33 7.78 -7.01 0.65
N VAL A 34 8.83 -6.23 0.46
CA VAL A 34 10.03 -6.25 1.28
C VAL A 34 9.98 -5.10 2.26
N GLY A 35 10.13 -5.40 3.55
CA GLY A 35 10.06 -4.42 4.64
C GLY A 35 9.66 -5.06 5.97
N PRO A 36 9.00 -4.31 6.86
CA PRO A 36 8.52 -4.85 8.13
C PRO A 36 7.37 -5.86 8.00
N TRP A 37 6.74 -5.99 6.85
CA TRP A 37 5.67 -6.93 6.50
C TRP A 37 6.04 -7.74 5.26
N ASP A 38 5.37 -8.88 5.04
CA ASP A 38 5.67 -9.79 3.94
C ASP A 38 4.66 -9.66 2.78
N VAL A 39 3.40 -9.32 3.09
CA VAL A 39 2.34 -9.11 2.10
C VAL A 39 1.51 -7.89 2.50
N MET A 40 1.13 -7.07 1.53
CA MET A 40 0.15 -6.01 1.65
C MET A 40 -1.10 -6.36 0.85
N VAL A 41 -2.27 -6.17 1.47
CA VAL A 41 -3.57 -6.45 0.87
C VAL A 41 -4.43 -5.20 0.91
N ALA A 42 -5.00 -4.79 -0.22
CA ALA A 42 -6.01 -3.74 -0.29
C ALA A 42 -7.41 -4.37 -0.25
N VAL A 43 -8.19 -3.98 0.74
CA VAL A 43 -9.56 -4.48 0.97
C VAL A 43 -10.55 -3.36 0.73
N GLU A 44 -11.65 -3.68 0.03
CA GLU A 44 -12.79 -2.78 -0.14
C GLU A 44 -14.08 -3.44 0.34
N ALA A 45 -14.87 -2.72 1.12
CA ALA A 45 -16.16 -3.18 1.58
C ALA A 45 -17.15 -2.02 1.79
N ALA A 46 -18.43 -2.34 1.99
CA ALA A 46 -19.46 -1.35 2.25
C ALA A 46 -19.24 -0.61 3.57
N ASP A 47 -18.76 -1.33 4.60
CA ASP A 47 -18.60 -0.85 5.96
C ASP A 47 -17.45 -1.56 6.69
N PHE A 48 -17.13 -1.10 7.88
CA PHE A 48 -16.05 -1.65 8.71
C PHE A 48 -16.34 -3.10 9.16
N GLU A 49 -17.60 -3.44 9.42
CA GLU A 49 -17.96 -4.82 9.81
C GLU A 49 -17.63 -5.80 8.68
N SER A 50 -17.91 -5.42 7.45
CA SER A 50 -17.57 -6.21 6.27
C SER A 50 -16.06 -6.34 6.06
N ILE A 51 -15.28 -5.27 6.30
CA ILE A 51 -13.80 -5.34 6.33
C ILE A 51 -13.35 -6.33 7.41
N ALA A 52 -13.84 -6.19 8.63
CA ALA A 52 -13.48 -7.06 9.74
C ALA A 52 -13.82 -8.54 9.43
N ARG A 53 -14.94 -8.79 8.78
CA ARG A 53 -15.35 -10.14 8.36
C ARG A 53 -14.38 -10.71 7.32
N THR A 54 -14.02 -9.95 6.31
CA THR A 54 -13.01 -10.36 5.31
C THR A 54 -11.67 -10.67 5.97
N VAL A 55 -11.21 -9.80 6.88
CA VAL A 55 -9.94 -10.03 7.59
C VAL A 55 -9.99 -11.31 8.43
N LEU A 56 -11.03 -11.47 9.26
CA LEU A 56 -11.10 -12.58 10.22
C LEU A 56 -11.42 -13.92 9.59
N ARG A 57 -12.22 -13.97 8.52
CA ARG A 57 -12.69 -15.21 7.92
C ARG A 57 -11.89 -15.64 6.70
N ASP A 58 -11.45 -14.68 5.91
CA ASP A 58 -10.84 -14.98 4.62
C ASP A 58 -9.32 -14.83 4.72
N ILE A 59 -8.82 -13.66 5.19
CA ILE A 59 -7.38 -13.39 5.24
C ILE A 59 -6.70 -14.21 6.34
N GLN A 60 -7.19 -14.15 7.58
CA GLN A 60 -6.57 -14.88 8.70
C GLN A 60 -6.70 -16.40 8.58
N ALA A 61 -7.71 -16.89 7.86
CA ALA A 61 -7.89 -18.31 7.61
C ALA A 61 -7.03 -18.85 6.45
N THR A 62 -6.36 -17.97 5.70
CA THR A 62 -5.47 -18.39 4.60
C THR A 62 -4.24 -19.09 5.18
N GLU A 63 -3.97 -20.30 4.67
CA GLU A 63 -2.82 -21.10 5.12
C GLU A 63 -1.51 -20.32 4.89
N GLY A 64 -0.69 -20.26 5.92
CA GLY A 64 0.60 -19.54 5.91
C GLY A 64 0.52 -18.13 6.50
N VAL A 65 -0.65 -17.54 6.72
CA VAL A 65 -0.79 -16.26 7.42
C VAL A 65 -0.55 -16.46 8.92
N LEU A 66 0.41 -15.73 9.48
CA LEU A 66 0.79 -15.80 10.89
C LEU A 66 0.24 -14.62 11.70
N HIS A 67 0.22 -13.45 11.10
CA HIS A 67 -0.17 -12.20 11.75
C HIS A 67 -0.83 -11.26 10.75
N THR A 68 -1.81 -10.48 11.21
CA THR A 68 -2.43 -9.42 10.42
C THR A 68 -2.44 -8.11 11.19
N TYR A 69 -2.22 -7.01 10.48
CA TYR A 69 -2.44 -5.66 10.97
C TYR A 69 -3.32 -4.92 9.97
N THR A 70 -4.44 -4.37 10.42
CA THR A 70 -5.41 -3.68 9.57
C THR A 70 -5.38 -2.18 9.83
N ALA A 71 -5.18 -1.39 8.79
CA ALA A 71 -5.23 0.06 8.81
C ALA A 71 -6.40 0.54 7.92
N PRO A 72 -7.54 0.92 8.52
CA PRO A 72 -8.65 1.52 7.78
C PRO A 72 -8.24 2.85 7.14
N VAL A 73 -8.75 3.09 5.94
CA VAL A 73 -8.57 4.36 5.23
C VAL A 73 -9.64 5.35 5.71
N LEU A 74 -9.20 6.52 6.11
CA LEU A 74 -10.07 7.62 6.52
C LEU A 74 -10.42 8.51 5.32
N PRO A 75 -11.68 8.98 5.20
CA PRO A 75 -12.06 9.95 4.18
C PRO A 75 -11.26 11.26 4.30
N LEU A 76 -10.71 11.76 3.20
CA LEU A 76 -9.93 13.00 3.16
C LEU A 76 -10.75 14.22 3.61
N GLU A 77 -12.07 14.18 3.40
CA GLU A 77 -13.03 15.22 3.83
C GLU A 77 -13.01 15.45 5.35
N MET A 78 -12.66 14.42 6.14
CA MET A 78 -12.49 14.57 7.59
C MET A 78 -11.36 15.54 7.96
N LEU A 79 -10.40 15.75 7.07
CA LEU A 79 -9.29 16.70 7.23
C LEU A 79 -9.56 18.05 6.57
N GLY A 80 -10.74 18.26 5.99
CA GLY A 80 -11.05 19.43 5.17
C GLY A 80 -10.33 19.42 3.81
N VAL A 81 -9.79 18.26 3.40
CA VAL A 81 -9.15 18.06 2.11
C VAL A 81 -10.15 17.35 1.20
N TYR A 82 -10.48 17.98 0.08
CA TYR A 82 -11.48 17.42 -0.84
C TYR A 82 -10.80 16.50 -1.85
N ALA A 83 -11.21 15.22 -1.86
CA ALA A 83 -10.79 14.27 -2.87
C ALA A 83 -11.29 14.71 -4.25
N GLY A 84 -10.41 14.65 -5.26
CA GLY A 84 -10.78 14.95 -6.65
C GLY A 84 -10.50 16.38 -7.11
N GLY A 85 -9.84 17.21 -6.31
CA GLY A 85 -9.26 18.46 -6.79
C GLY A 85 -8.08 18.21 -7.76
N PRO A 86 -7.76 19.17 -8.65
CA PRO A 86 -6.55 19.08 -9.48
C PRO A 86 -5.32 18.86 -8.58
N GLY A 87 -4.55 17.80 -8.83
CA GLY A 87 -3.35 17.47 -8.06
C GLY A 87 -3.58 16.62 -6.81
N MET A 88 -4.80 16.14 -6.54
CA MET A 88 -5.04 15.15 -5.49
C MET A 88 -4.89 13.74 -6.05
N PRO A 89 -3.88 12.97 -5.60
CA PRO A 89 -3.71 11.59 -6.03
C PRO A 89 -4.84 10.71 -5.49
N ALA A 90 -5.16 9.67 -6.24
CA ALA A 90 -6.10 8.63 -5.80
C ALA A 90 -5.56 7.89 -4.58
N VAL A 91 -6.45 7.21 -3.85
CA VAL A 91 -6.03 6.23 -2.84
C VAL A 91 -5.04 5.25 -3.48
N PRO A 92 -3.92 4.93 -2.82
CA PRO A 92 -2.93 4.01 -3.37
C PRO A 92 -3.61 2.72 -3.80
N MET A 93 -3.56 2.44 -5.08
CA MET A 93 -4.04 1.19 -5.65
C MET A 93 -2.88 0.62 -6.42
N HIS A 94 -2.43 -0.55 -6.00
CA HIS A 94 -1.35 -1.21 -6.70
C HIS A 94 -1.69 -1.33 -8.18
N ARG A 95 -0.83 -0.76 -8.99
CA ARG A 95 -0.78 -1.02 -10.42
C ARG A 95 0.17 -2.19 -10.65
N PRO A 96 -0.08 -3.06 -11.63
CA PRO A 96 0.93 -4.06 -12.01
C PRO A 96 2.26 -3.37 -12.25
N GLY A 97 3.30 -3.80 -11.55
CA GLY A 97 4.64 -3.24 -11.69
C GLY A 97 5.33 -2.94 -10.36
N MET A 98 6.50 -2.33 -10.48
CA MET A 98 7.31 -1.90 -9.34
C MET A 98 6.65 -0.71 -8.65
N ALA A 99 6.57 -0.75 -7.32
CA ALA A 99 6.10 0.37 -6.51
C ALA A 99 6.75 0.35 -5.13
N CYS A 100 6.94 1.53 -4.58
CA CYS A 100 7.29 1.73 -3.18
C CYS A 100 6.09 2.33 -2.44
N TYR A 101 5.71 1.72 -1.33
CA TYR A 101 4.67 2.21 -0.44
C TYR A 101 5.33 2.84 0.78
N VAL A 102 5.20 4.15 0.90
CA VAL A 102 5.81 4.93 1.97
C VAL A 102 4.77 5.21 3.03
N HIS A 103 4.90 4.55 4.17
CA HIS A 103 4.13 4.84 5.37
C HIS A 103 4.73 6.04 6.08
N ILE A 104 3.91 7.00 6.43
CA ILE A 104 4.35 8.28 6.99
C ILE A 104 3.68 8.49 8.35
N ARG A 105 4.48 8.89 9.33
CA ARG A 105 4.01 9.46 10.58
C ARG A 105 4.10 10.98 10.48
N ALA A 106 2.99 11.65 10.74
CA ALA A 106 2.96 13.09 10.85
C ALA A 106 3.34 13.55 12.27
N ALA A 107 3.83 14.77 12.39
CA ALA A 107 4.03 15.39 13.68
C ALA A 107 2.69 15.63 14.40
N ALA A 108 2.69 15.59 15.73
CA ALA A 108 1.48 15.71 16.55
C ALA A 108 0.93 17.16 16.62
N GLU A 109 1.19 17.98 15.61
CA GLU A 109 0.71 19.35 15.51
C GLU A 109 -0.61 19.41 14.71
N ALA A 110 -1.50 20.31 15.11
CA ALA A 110 -2.76 20.48 14.42
C ALA A 110 -2.55 20.85 12.94
N GLY A 111 -3.19 20.12 12.05
CA GLY A 111 -3.13 20.34 10.60
C GLY A 111 -1.92 19.72 9.89
N SER A 112 -0.97 19.08 10.61
CA SER A 112 0.22 18.49 9.98
C SER A 112 -0.15 17.38 8.99
N VAL A 113 -1.10 16.50 9.31
CA VAL A 113 -1.58 15.44 8.39
C VAL A 113 -2.14 16.04 7.10
N ALA A 114 -3.00 17.06 7.20
CA ALA A 114 -3.58 17.72 6.02
C ALA A 114 -2.50 18.41 5.16
N GLY A 115 -1.53 19.08 5.81
CA GLY A 115 -0.40 19.72 5.12
C GLY A 115 0.48 18.71 4.37
N VAL A 116 0.78 17.56 5.00
CA VAL A 116 1.55 16.49 4.37
C VAL A 116 0.77 15.87 3.19
N VAL A 117 -0.55 15.64 3.33
CA VAL A 117 -1.40 15.16 2.21
C VAL A 117 -1.34 16.11 1.03
N GLN A 118 -1.47 17.42 1.27
CA GLN A 118 -1.41 18.43 0.19
C GLN A 118 -0.03 18.46 -0.48
N ALA A 119 1.04 18.40 0.31
CA ALA A 119 2.40 18.40 -0.24
C ALA A 119 2.68 17.14 -1.09
N LEU A 120 2.28 15.95 -0.61
CA LEU A 120 2.39 14.70 -1.37
C LEU A 120 1.54 14.75 -2.64
N GLY A 121 0.31 15.28 -2.56
CA GLY A 121 -0.59 15.41 -3.71
C GLY A 121 -0.10 16.34 -4.81
N ALA A 122 0.84 17.24 -4.50
CA ALA A 122 1.48 18.13 -5.47
C ALA A 122 2.73 17.52 -6.13
N MET A 123 3.16 16.32 -5.73
CA MET A 123 4.36 15.67 -6.27
C MET A 123 4.00 14.77 -7.45
N ASP A 124 4.66 14.97 -8.59
CA ASP A 124 4.47 14.14 -9.80
C ASP A 124 4.92 12.68 -9.60
N ASP A 125 5.84 12.45 -8.64
CA ASP A 125 6.36 11.11 -8.31
C ASP A 125 5.37 10.28 -7.46
N VAL A 126 4.27 10.87 -6.96
CA VAL A 126 3.30 10.23 -6.07
C VAL A 126 2.03 9.90 -6.85
N ALA A 127 1.73 8.60 -6.97
CA ALA A 127 0.54 8.13 -7.69
C ALA A 127 -0.73 8.11 -6.82
N GLY A 128 -0.57 8.01 -5.50
CA GLY A 128 -1.68 7.95 -4.57
C GLY A 128 -1.29 8.26 -3.13
N VAL A 129 -2.23 8.80 -2.37
CA VAL A 129 -2.10 9.05 -0.93
C VAL A 129 -3.37 8.60 -0.22
N ALA A 130 -3.24 7.93 0.90
CA ALA A 130 -4.36 7.63 1.79
C ALA A 130 -4.02 8.01 3.23
N VAL A 131 -5.06 8.49 3.95
CA VAL A 131 -4.99 8.72 5.40
C VAL A 131 -5.41 7.45 6.10
N LEU A 132 -4.66 7.05 7.10
CA LEU A 132 -4.85 5.78 7.80
C LEU A 132 -5.28 6.00 9.26
N ALA A 133 -6.12 5.11 9.76
CA ALA A 133 -6.34 4.95 11.20
C ALA A 133 -5.48 3.79 11.69
N GLY A 134 -4.31 4.10 12.26
CA GLY A 134 -3.40 3.04 12.69
C GLY A 134 -2.07 3.54 13.24
N GLU A 135 -1.04 2.71 13.11
CA GLU A 135 0.32 3.03 13.56
C GLU A 135 0.96 4.17 12.76
N HIS A 136 0.60 4.31 11.50
CA HIS A 136 1.02 5.40 10.62
C HIS A 136 -0.20 6.23 10.24
N ASP A 137 0.01 7.51 9.98
CA ASP A 137 -1.06 8.45 9.63
C ASP A 137 -1.39 8.44 8.14
N LEU A 138 -0.40 8.14 7.30
CA LEU A 138 -0.50 8.20 5.85
C LEU A 138 0.21 7.03 5.18
N ILE A 139 -0.24 6.71 3.97
CA ILE A 139 0.51 5.90 3.01
C ILE A 139 0.54 6.63 1.67
N ALA A 140 1.71 6.69 1.04
CA ALA A 140 1.91 7.21 -0.31
C ALA A 140 2.42 6.09 -1.23
N GLU A 141 1.88 6.01 -2.44
CA GLU A 141 2.36 5.12 -3.50
C GLU A 141 3.28 5.87 -4.44
N ILE A 142 4.51 5.36 -4.61
CA ILE A 142 5.50 5.84 -5.56
C ILE A 142 5.72 4.74 -6.59
N PRO A 143 5.24 4.89 -7.84
CA PRO A 143 5.29 3.86 -8.87
C PRO A 143 6.66 3.83 -9.57
N LEU A 144 7.71 3.69 -8.78
CA LEU A 144 9.11 3.68 -9.20
C LEU A 144 9.83 2.46 -8.61
N THR A 145 10.95 2.10 -9.20
CA THR A 145 11.88 1.15 -8.60
C THR A 145 12.44 1.69 -7.28
N TRP A 146 13.02 0.81 -6.45
CA TRP A 146 13.64 1.25 -5.20
C TRP A 146 14.75 2.30 -5.44
N GLU A 147 15.58 2.09 -6.44
CA GLU A 147 16.70 2.98 -6.79
C GLU A 147 16.23 4.38 -7.19
N GLU A 148 15.09 4.47 -7.87
CA GLU A 148 14.48 5.73 -8.28
C GLU A 148 13.66 6.38 -7.16
N ALA A 149 12.97 5.57 -6.34
CA ALA A 149 12.15 6.05 -5.24
C ALA A 149 12.97 6.55 -4.05
N ALA A 150 14.14 5.96 -3.78
CA ALA A 150 14.96 6.31 -2.62
C ALA A 150 15.33 7.81 -2.59
N PRO A 151 15.81 8.45 -3.68
CA PRO A 151 16.03 9.91 -3.69
C PRO A 151 14.75 10.70 -3.46
N VAL A 152 13.61 10.27 -4.03
CA VAL A 152 12.31 10.95 -3.82
C VAL A 152 11.93 10.92 -2.34
N ILE A 153 12.11 9.78 -1.68
CA ILE A 153 11.80 9.63 -0.26
C ILE A 153 12.72 10.48 0.60
N LEU A 154 14.04 10.40 0.37
CA LEU A 154 15.05 11.04 1.22
C LEU A 154 15.11 12.56 0.99
N ASP A 155 15.05 13.01 -0.26
CA ASP A 155 15.30 14.41 -0.59
C ASP A 155 14.02 15.24 -0.68
N LYS A 156 12.87 14.59 -0.97
CA LYS A 156 11.59 15.28 -1.09
C LYS A 156 10.64 14.98 0.06
N ILE A 157 10.29 13.70 0.32
CA ILE A 157 9.27 13.36 1.34
C ILE A 157 9.77 13.68 2.75
N HIS A 158 11.01 13.34 3.09
CA HIS A 158 11.57 13.65 4.41
C HIS A 158 11.68 15.14 4.69
N THR A 159 11.69 15.98 3.67
CA THR A 159 11.76 17.44 3.82
C THR A 159 10.41 18.12 3.90
N ILE A 160 9.30 17.39 3.73
CA ILE A 160 7.94 17.94 3.89
C ILE A 160 7.74 18.35 5.35
N PRO A 161 7.38 19.61 5.63
CA PRO A 161 7.04 20.04 6.99
C PRO A 161 5.90 19.19 7.57
N GLY A 162 6.11 18.67 8.77
CA GLY A 162 5.13 17.80 9.43
C GLY A 162 5.39 16.29 9.25
N VAL A 163 6.32 15.86 8.40
CA VAL A 163 6.78 14.45 8.37
C VAL A 163 7.72 14.22 9.54
N SER A 164 7.40 13.25 10.41
CA SER A 164 8.23 12.90 11.58
C SER A 164 8.98 11.58 11.41
N ALA A 165 8.42 10.62 10.67
CA ALA A 165 9.07 9.35 10.35
C ALA A 165 8.45 8.72 9.10
N THR A 166 9.22 7.88 8.43
CA THR A 166 8.75 7.08 7.30
C THR A 166 9.19 5.62 7.43
N THR A 167 8.39 4.73 6.87
CA THR A 167 8.72 3.31 6.71
C THR A 167 8.32 2.90 5.31
N THR A 168 9.23 2.32 4.54
CA THR A 168 8.97 1.95 3.16
C THR A 168 8.79 0.44 3.01
N LEU A 169 7.76 0.05 2.26
CA LEU A 169 7.56 -1.28 1.73
C LEU A 169 7.84 -1.25 0.23
N VAL A 170 8.68 -2.16 -0.25
CA VAL A 170 8.98 -2.29 -1.69
C VAL A 170 8.18 -3.46 -2.24
N ALA A 171 7.33 -3.21 -3.23
CA ALA A 171 6.56 -4.25 -3.89
C ALA A 171 7.45 -5.18 -4.71
N VAL A 172 7.13 -6.47 -4.68
CA VAL A 172 7.76 -7.51 -5.49
C VAL A 172 6.72 -8.07 -6.46
N PRO A 173 6.61 -7.49 -7.67
CA PRO A 173 5.51 -7.77 -8.60
C PRO A 173 5.51 -9.20 -9.15
N GLU A 174 6.66 -9.87 -9.18
CA GLU A 174 6.83 -11.20 -9.77
C GLU A 174 6.10 -12.31 -8.98
N PHE A 175 5.85 -12.10 -7.68
CA PHE A 175 5.10 -13.06 -6.89
C PHE A 175 3.63 -13.05 -7.28
N GLY A 176 3.20 -14.11 -7.96
CA GLY A 176 1.81 -14.34 -8.31
C GLY A 176 1.34 -13.67 -9.61
N GLN A 177 2.20 -13.22 -10.52
CA GLN A 177 1.85 -13.04 -11.91
C GLN A 177 1.71 -14.42 -12.56
N ASP A 178 0.61 -14.65 -13.30
CA ASP A 178 0.41 -15.90 -14.00
C ASP A 178 1.60 -16.19 -14.92
N ALA A 179 2.11 -17.42 -14.85
CA ALA A 179 3.22 -17.90 -15.65
C ALA A 179 2.93 -17.90 -17.20
N ASP A 180 1.73 -17.50 -17.59
CA ASP A 180 1.31 -17.50 -19.00
C ASP A 180 1.69 -16.22 -19.79
N GLU A 181 2.01 -15.10 -19.14
CA GLU A 181 2.47 -13.91 -19.88
C GLU A 181 3.99 -13.78 -19.99
N GLY A 182 4.76 -14.60 -19.25
CA GLY A 182 6.22 -14.57 -19.22
C GLY A 182 6.93 -15.59 -20.11
N ALA A 183 6.23 -16.56 -20.71
CA ALA A 183 6.84 -17.67 -21.42
C ALA A 183 7.35 -17.32 -22.83
N GLU A 184 7.05 -16.17 -23.38
CA GLU A 184 7.48 -15.80 -24.74
C GLU A 184 8.77 -14.97 -24.82
N SER A 185 9.37 -14.53 -23.69
CA SER A 185 10.53 -13.62 -23.75
C SER A 185 11.91 -14.25 -23.48
N PHE A 186 12.01 -15.54 -23.18
CA PHE A 186 13.30 -16.20 -22.87
C PHE A 186 13.85 -17.14 -23.96
N SER A 187 13.37 -17.10 -25.19
CA SER A 187 13.86 -18.00 -26.26
C SER A 187 14.85 -17.38 -27.24
N THR A 188 15.59 -16.32 -26.88
CA THR A 188 16.61 -15.74 -27.77
C THR A 188 17.95 -15.46 -27.07
N TRP A 189 18.54 -16.48 -26.45
CA TRP A 189 19.99 -16.54 -26.19
C TRP A 189 20.47 -17.97 -26.40
N ALA A 190 20.69 -18.34 -27.65
CA ALA A 190 21.53 -19.47 -28.05
C ALA A 190 22.42 -19.02 -29.20
#